data_3fce2499fdbf2709358235564a966c84
#
_entry.id   3fce2499fdbf2709358235564a966c84
#
_cell.length_a   1.000
_cell.length_b   1.000
_cell.length_c   1.000
_cell.angle_alpha   90.00
_cell.angle_beta   90.00
_cell.angle_gamma   90.00
#
_symmetry.space_group_name_H-M   'P 1'
#
loop_
_entity.id
_entity.type
_entity.pdbx_description
1 polymer ?
#
loop_
_entity_poly.entity_id
_entity_poly.type
_entity_poly.pdbx_seq_one_letter_code
_entity_poly.pdbx_strand_id
1 'polypeptide(L)'
;MLESVKANFTESIQTMIASLEELPEPIALATQMMVNALINGNKILSCGNGGSAAHAQSFSSQMLNRYERERPSLPAIALNTDASTLTSIANDFSYDEVFSKQVRALGQTGDILLAISP
;
A
#
# COMPACT_ATOMS: atom_id res chain seq x y z
N MET A 1 25.31 10.91 -20.83
CA MET A 1 23.88 11.08 -20.44
C MET A 1 22.96 10.08 -21.14
N LEU A 2 22.96 10.02 -22.47
CA LEU A 2 22.08 9.10 -23.22
C LEU A 2 22.31 7.62 -22.84
N GLU A 3 23.56 7.21 -22.71
CA GLU A 3 23.88 5.84 -22.32
C GLU A 3 23.39 5.49 -20.91
N SER A 4 23.44 6.43 -19.98
CA SER A 4 22.89 6.25 -18.64
C SER A 4 21.39 6.09 -18.67
N VAL A 5 20.69 6.86 -19.50
CA VAL A 5 19.23 6.72 -19.67
C VAL A 5 18.89 5.35 -20.22
N LYS A 6 19.59 4.90 -21.26
CA LYS A 6 19.39 3.56 -21.83
C LYS A 6 19.67 2.46 -20.83
N ALA A 7 20.74 2.59 -20.04
CA ALA A 7 21.10 1.63 -19.02
C ALA A 7 20.01 1.52 -17.95
N ASN A 8 19.42 2.63 -17.53
CA ASN A 8 18.31 2.65 -16.57
C ASN A 8 17.07 1.93 -17.12
N PHE A 9 16.74 2.14 -18.39
CA PHE A 9 15.65 1.40 -19.03
C PHE A 9 15.94 -0.11 -19.06
N THR A 10 17.16 -0.49 -19.46
CA THR A 10 17.54 -1.91 -19.51
C THR A 10 17.46 -2.56 -18.15
N GLU A 11 17.98 -1.91 -17.12
CA GLU A 11 17.92 -2.42 -15.74
C GLU A 11 16.47 -2.58 -15.27
N SER A 12 15.62 -1.60 -15.57
CA SER A 12 14.20 -1.65 -15.22
C SER A 12 13.48 -2.83 -15.90
N ILE A 13 13.75 -3.04 -17.19
CA ILE A 13 13.19 -4.16 -17.96
C ILE A 13 13.64 -5.50 -17.35
N GLN A 14 14.93 -5.63 -17.06
CA GLN A 14 15.47 -6.86 -16.45
C GLN A 14 14.86 -7.15 -15.08
N THR A 15 14.68 -6.12 -14.25
CA THR A 15 14.01 -6.24 -12.96
C THR A 15 12.56 -6.69 -13.14
N MET A 16 11.86 -6.14 -14.13
CA MET A 16 10.47 -6.50 -14.42
C MET A 16 10.36 -7.96 -14.88
N ILE A 17 11.30 -8.43 -15.71
CA ILE A 17 11.34 -9.84 -16.16
C ILE A 17 11.57 -10.76 -14.97
N ALA A 18 12.53 -10.46 -14.11
CA ALA A 18 12.78 -11.24 -12.90
C ALA A 18 11.56 -11.27 -11.98
N SER A 19 10.88 -10.13 -11.83
CA SER A 19 9.66 -10.02 -11.04
C SER A 19 8.53 -10.89 -11.59
N LEU A 20 8.40 -10.97 -12.91
CA LEU A 20 7.39 -11.82 -13.56
C LEU A 20 7.55 -13.30 -13.19
N GLU A 21 8.75 -13.77 -12.94
CA GLU A 21 9.01 -15.15 -12.55
C GLU A 21 8.73 -15.41 -11.06
N GLU A 22 8.97 -14.44 -10.20
CA GLU A 22 8.96 -14.63 -8.75
C GLU A 22 7.67 -14.15 -8.07
N LEU A 23 7.04 -13.09 -8.57
CA LEU A 23 5.99 -12.40 -7.84
C LEU A 23 4.53 -12.76 -8.17
N PRO A 24 4.17 -13.36 -9.31
CA PRO A 24 2.76 -13.62 -9.62
C PRO A 24 2.04 -14.45 -8.56
N GLU A 25 2.64 -15.51 -8.06
CA GLU A 25 2.01 -16.37 -7.05
C GLU A 25 1.76 -15.63 -5.72
N PRO A 26 2.77 -14.99 -5.08
CA PRO A 26 2.51 -14.25 -3.86
C PRO A 26 1.53 -13.07 -4.05
N ILE A 27 1.55 -12.41 -5.22
CA ILE A 27 0.59 -11.34 -5.52
C ILE A 27 -0.83 -11.92 -5.62
N ALA A 28 -1.01 -13.04 -6.31
CA ALA A 28 -2.30 -13.70 -6.42
C ALA A 28 -2.83 -14.11 -5.04
N LEU A 29 -1.97 -14.63 -4.17
CA LEU A 29 -2.34 -14.98 -2.79
C LEU A 29 -2.77 -13.74 -1.99
N ALA A 30 -1.98 -12.66 -2.04
CA ALA A 30 -2.32 -11.41 -1.37
C ALA A 30 -3.65 -10.84 -1.88
N THR A 31 -3.86 -10.87 -3.19
CA THR A 31 -5.11 -10.44 -3.82
C THR A 31 -6.30 -11.25 -3.29
N GLN A 32 -6.16 -12.57 -3.19
CA GLN A 32 -7.22 -13.43 -2.68
C GLN A 32 -7.55 -13.12 -1.21
N MET A 33 -6.54 -12.85 -0.39
CA MET A 33 -6.73 -12.43 0.99
C MET A 33 -7.53 -11.12 1.09
N MET A 34 -7.18 -10.15 0.25
CA MET A 34 -7.88 -8.86 0.20
C MET A 34 -9.33 -9.03 -0.27
N VAL A 35 -9.56 -9.82 -1.31
CA VAL A 35 -10.91 -10.11 -1.81
C VAL A 35 -11.76 -10.74 -0.71
N ASN A 36 -11.24 -11.73 0.00
CA ASN A 36 -11.95 -12.38 1.09
C ASN A 36 -12.29 -11.40 2.21
N ALA A 37 -11.36 -10.51 2.57
CA ALA A 37 -11.60 -9.48 3.57
C ALA A 37 -12.75 -8.54 3.14
N LEU A 38 -12.71 -8.08 1.91
CA LEU A 38 -13.74 -7.16 1.37
C LEU A 38 -15.11 -7.83 1.30
N ILE A 39 -15.18 -9.09 0.88
CA ILE A 39 -16.44 -9.86 0.84
C ILE A 39 -17.04 -9.99 2.24
N ASN A 40 -16.21 -10.12 3.27
CA ASN A 40 -16.64 -10.24 4.65
C ASN A 40 -16.92 -8.90 5.35
N GLY A 41 -16.95 -7.80 4.62
CA GLY A 41 -17.24 -6.47 5.17
C GLY A 41 -16.06 -5.81 5.86
N ASN A 42 -14.87 -6.31 5.66
CA ASN A 42 -13.63 -5.74 6.20
C ASN A 42 -13.02 -4.70 5.25
N LYS A 43 -11.96 -4.07 5.70
CA LYS A 43 -11.27 -3.01 4.95
C LYS A 43 -9.79 -3.31 4.82
N ILE A 44 -9.14 -2.51 3.97
CA ILE A 44 -7.69 -2.59 3.77
C ILE A 44 -7.08 -1.29 4.28
N LEU A 45 -6.10 -1.42 5.17
CA LEU A 45 -5.28 -0.31 5.63
C LEU A 45 -3.96 -0.36 4.88
N SER A 46 -3.49 0.78 4.40
CA SER A 46 -2.20 0.85 3.72
C SER A 46 -1.28 1.86 4.39
N CYS A 47 0.01 1.60 4.38
CA CYS A 47 1.00 2.51 4.96
C CYS A 47 2.35 2.37 4.28
N GLY A 48 3.16 3.39 4.42
CA GLY A 48 4.52 3.43 3.93
C GLY A 48 5.13 4.81 4.19
N ASN A 49 6.42 4.94 3.98
CA ASN A 49 7.17 6.18 4.19
C ASN A 49 7.75 6.69 2.87
N GLY A 50 7.86 7.99 2.72
CA GLY A 50 8.46 8.62 1.54
C GLY A 50 7.72 8.23 0.26
N GLY A 51 8.43 7.69 -0.72
CA GLY A 51 7.83 7.18 -1.97
C GLY A 51 6.83 6.07 -1.73
N SER A 52 7.07 5.22 -0.73
CA SER A 52 6.13 4.16 -0.34
C SER A 52 4.83 4.73 0.24
N ALA A 53 4.88 5.90 0.89
CA ALA A 53 3.67 6.61 1.32
C ALA A 53 2.80 7.01 0.13
N ALA A 54 3.43 7.49 -0.95
CA ALA A 54 2.72 7.84 -2.18
C ALA A 54 2.05 6.60 -2.81
N HIS A 55 2.72 5.45 -2.81
CA HIS A 55 2.15 4.20 -3.29
C HIS A 55 0.98 3.73 -2.43
N ALA A 56 1.09 3.85 -1.10
CA ALA A 56 0.01 3.52 -0.18
C ALA A 56 -1.23 4.39 -0.42
N GLN A 57 -1.04 5.68 -0.65
CA GLN A 57 -2.13 6.61 -0.98
C GLN A 57 -2.76 6.29 -2.34
N SER A 58 -1.93 6.01 -3.35
CA SER A 58 -2.41 5.63 -4.68
C SER A 58 -3.28 4.38 -4.63
N PHE A 59 -2.83 3.37 -3.89
CA PHE A 59 -3.61 2.14 -3.69
C PHE A 59 -4.98 2.45 -3.05
N SER A 60 -4.99 3.20 -1.95
CA SER A 60 -6.22 3.54 -1.25
C SER A 60 -7.18 4.34 -2.13
N SER A 61 -6.66 5.32 -2.88
CA SER A 61 -7.49 6.15 -3.76
C SER A 61 -8.13 5.34 -4.89
N GLN A 62 -7.39 4.39 -5.46
CA GLN A 62 -7.92 3.52 -6.52
C GLN A 62 -8.98 2.55 -5.99
N MET A 63 -8.85 2.11 -4.74
CA MET A 63 -9.87 1.29 -4.08
C MET A 63 -11.14 2.10 -3.83
N LEU A 64 -11.01 3.29 -3.26
CA LEU A 64 -12.14 4.16 -2.92
C LEU A 64 -12.84 4.73 -4.14
N ASN A 65 -12.11 5.04 -5.19
CA ASN A 65 -12.67 5.57 -6.44
C ASN A 65 -12.94 4.42 -7.41
N ARG A 66 -12.01 4.14 -8.30
CA ARG A 66 -12.06 3.03 -9.26
C ARG A 66 -10.69 2.81 -9.89
N TYR A 67 -10.53 1.67 -10.52
CA TYR A 67 -9.36 1.37 -11.34
C TYR A 67 -9.79 0.53 -12.54
N GLU A 68 -9.47 1.00 -13.74
CA GLU A 68 -9.72 0.40 -15.05
C GLU A 68 -11.20 0.22 -15.44
N ARG A 69 -12.09 -0.04 -14.49
CA ARG A 69 -13.52 -0.27 -14.77
C ARG A 69 -14.41 0.41 -13.76
N GLU A 70 -15.67 0.65 -14.15
CA GLU A 70 -16.69 1.11 -13.23
C GLU A 70 -17.02 -0.01 -12.23
N ARG A 71 -17.08 0.35 -10.95
CA ARG A 71 -17.46 -0.56 -9.87
C ARG A 71 -17.78 0.23 -8.61
N PRO A 72 -18.46 -0.37 -7.61
CA PRO A 72 -18.64 0.29 -6.32
C PRO A 72 -17.30 0.59 -5.64
N SER A 73 -17.30 1.61 -4.78
CA SER A 73 -16.16 1.95 -3.94
C SER A 73 -15.86 0.81 -2.98
N LEU A 74 -14.58 0.57 -2.74
CA LEU A 74 -14.10 -0.46 -1.81
C LEU A 74 -13.41 0.20 -0.62
N PRO A 75 -13.64 -0.30 0.62
CA PRO A 75 -13.13 0.37 1.81
C PRO A 75 -11.61 0.19 1.97
N ALA A 76 -10.90 1.30 1.88
CA ALA A 76 -9.46 1.35 2.08
C ALA A 76 -9.06 2.67 2.74
N ILE A 77 -8.09 2.63 3.62
CA ILE A 77 -7.58 3.79 4.34
C ILE A 77 -6.05 3.79 4.27
N ALA A 78 -5.46 4.88 3.77
CA ALA A 78 -4.02 5.09 3.86
C ALA A 78 -3.70 5.78 5.19
N LEU A 79 -2.80 5.20 5.97
CA LEU A 79 -2.48 5.66 7.33
C LEU A 79 -1.46 6.80 7.38
N ASN A 80 -0.98 7.27 6.23
CA ASN A 80 0.05 8.30 6.15
C ASN A 80 -0.45 9.64 5.61
N THR A 81 -1.77 9.86 5.58
CA THR A 81 -2.34 11.07 4.97
C THR A 81 -2.63 12.19 5.97
N ASP A 82 -2.84 11.88 7.23
CA ASP A 82 -3.17 12.86 8.25
C ASP A 82 -1.91 13.34 8.95
N ALA A 83 -1.45 14.51 8.55
CA ALA A 83 -0.24 15.11 9.10
C ALA A 83 -0.33 15.32 10.63
N SER A 84 -1.47 15.73 11.15
CA SER A 84 -1.65 15.93 12.59
C SER A 84 -1.51 14.62 13.37
N THR A 85 -2.08 13.54 12.87
CA THR A 85 -1.95 12.22 13.49
C THR A 85 -0.50 11.77 13.49
N LEU A 86 0.19 11.84 12.35
CA LEU A 86 1.58 11.40 12.22
C LEU A 86 2.50 12.21 13.12
N THR A 87 2.40 13.53 13.09
CA THR A 87 3.31 14.41 13.83
C THR A 87 3.04 14.38 15.33
N SER A 88 1.79 14.29 15.77
CA SER A 88 1.47 14.18 17.19
C SER A 88 1.95 12.86 17.79
N ILE A 89 1.76 11.75 17.10
CA ILE A 89 2.27 10.45 17.56
C ILE A 89 3.79 10.46 17.63
N ALA A 90 4.45 10.95 16.58
CA ALA A 90 5.91 11.03 16.54
C ALA A 90 6.46 11.92 17.66
N ASN A 91 5.80 13.01 17.95
CA ASN A 91 6.22 13.97 18.99
C ASN A 91 5.97 13.45 20.41
N ASP A 92 4.80 12.86 20.66
CA ASP A 92 4.39 12.45 22.02
C ASP A 92 4.93 11.07 22.40
N PHE A 93 5.16 10.20 21.44
CA PHE A 93 5.62 8.82 21.65
C PHE A 93 6.90 8.54 20.90
N SER A 94 6.77 8.04 19.65
CA SER A 94 7.88 7.71 18.78
C SER A 94 7.41 7.65 17.34
N TYR A 95 8.29 8.01 16.39
CA TYR A 95 8.00 7.83 14.98
C TYR A 95 7.71 6.36 14.65
N ASP A 96 8.32 5.42 15.35
CA ASP A 96 8.10 3.98 15.16
C ASP A 96 6.65 3.55 15.40
N GLU A 97 5.86 4.38 16.09
CA GLU A 97 4.48 4.07 16.44
C GLU A 97 3.43 4.76 15.55
N VAL A 98 3.86 5.54 14.56
CA VAL A 98 2.93 6.34 13.73
C VAL A 98 1.88 5.50 13.02
N PHE A 99 2.21 4.29 12.60
CA PHE A 99 1.25 3.39 11.96
C PHE A 99 0.61 2.42 12.95
N SER A 100 1.38 1.88 13.87
CA SER A 100 0.86 0.88 14.83
C SER A 100 -0.26 1.44 15.72
N LYS A 101 -0.16 2.70 16.14
CA LYS A 101 -1.23 3.33 16.94
C LYS A 101 -2.52 3.46 16.12
N GLN A 102 -2.42 3.81 14.86
CA GLN A 102 -3.58 3.92 13.97
C GLN A 102 -4.20 2.54 13.69
N VAL A 103 -3.37 1.52 13.48
CA VAL A 103 -3.86 0.15 13.28
C VAL A 103 -4.63 -0.32 14.51
N ARG A 104 -4.13 -0.06 15.71
CA ARG A 104 -4.85 -0.42 16.95
C ARG A 104 -6.19 0.29 17.09
N ALA A 105 -6.26 1.55 16.66
CA ALA A 105 -7.48 2.34 16.77
C ALA A 105 -8.50 2.02 15.69
N LEU A 106 -8.05 1.80 14.45
CA LEU A 106 -8.92 1.69 13.26
C LEU A 106 -9.09 0.25 12.78
N GLY A 107 -8.14 -0.63 13.07
CA GLY A 107 -8.17 -2.00 12.60
C GLY A 107 -9.17 -2.85 13.36
N GLN A 108 -9.80 -3.78 12.64
CA GLN A 108 -10.72 -4.76 13.19
C GLN A 108 -10.30 -6.15 12.73
N THR A 109 -10.75 -7.17 13.45
CA THR A 109 -10.50 -8.57 13.09
C THR A 109 -10.96 -8.83 11.65
N GLY A 110 -10.09 -9.38 10.83
CA GLY A 110 -10.36 -9.66 9.41
C GLY A 110 -9.90 -8.57 8.46
N ASP A 111 -9.47 -7.41 8.96
CA ASP A 111 -8.89 -6.36 8.12
C ASP A 111 -7.50 -6.79 7.60
N ILE A 112 -7.08 -6.19 6.49
CA ILE A 112 -5.77 -6.42 5.89
C ILE A 112 -4.93 -5.16 6.04
N LEU A 113 -3.68 -5.32 6.42
CA LEU A 113 -2.68 -4.25 6.39
C LEU A 113 -1.73 -4.49 5.22
N LEU A 114 -1.66 -3.51 4.32
CA LEU A 114 -0.68 -3.46 3.24
C LEU A 114 0.44 -2.48 3.63
N ALA A 115 1.57 -2.99 4.05
CA ALA A 115 2.74 -2.19 4.40
C ALA A 115 3.73 -2.21 3.23
N ILE A 116 4.10 -1.02 2.76
CA ILE A 116 4.96 -0.84 1.59
C ILE A 116 6.31 -0.26 2.05
N SER A 117 7.39 -0.94 1.68
CA SER A 117 8.75 -0.50 1.98
C SER A 117 9.69 -0.90 0.84
N PRO A 118 10.70 -0.09 0.54
CA PRO A 118 11.71 -0.43 -0.47
C PRO A 118 12.57 -1.62 -0.04
#